data_30c2ac626e216a6e60664dd0aa6f33e1
#
_entry.id   30c2ac626e216a6e60664dd0aa6f33e1
#
_cell.length_a   1.000
_cell.length_b   1.000
_cell.length_c   1.000
_cell.angle_alpha   90.00
_cell.angle_beta   90.00
_cell.angle_gamma   90.00
#
_symmetry.space_group_name_H-M   'P 1'
#
loop_
_entity.id
_entity.type
_entity.pdbx_description
1 polymer ?
#
loop_
_entity_poly.entity_id
_entity_poly.type
_entity_poly.pdbx_seq_one_letter_code
_entity_poly.pdbx_strand_id
1 'polypeptide(L)'
;MGPRYIKGDGRFYSFNVIDVFSHQIYIEAQRTKEDRQIASSLMRCWKKIGLPDFLQLDNELSFRGSNRYPRSMGLILRLCLYYDVHPVFIPIGEPWRNGIIEHFNDTYNKKFFRRQWFQSYSNLKRQSKNFQRFHNAHHHYSCLKGKTPLDVVTEANFEPITLGPNTKLPRLEYVPDGEISLIRFIRSNRVLDIFGEKFEVPRELIYSYVRAVIVTKIHTLQLYLNNELVDTFKYQLTGQ
;
A
#
# COMPACT_ATOMS: atom_id res chain seq x y z
N MET A 1 4.13 8.12 -5.56
CA MET A 1 4.33 9.60 -5.75
C MET A 1 4.03 9.99 -7.18
N GLY A 2 3.46 11.20 -7.40
CA GLY A 2 3.11 11.74 -8.71
C GLY A 2 4.27 11.85 -9.70
N PRO A 3 3.98 12.20 -10.96
CA PRO A 3 5.00 12.26 -12.00
C PRO A 3 6.07 13.29 -11.68
N ARG A 4 7.32 12.92 -11.95
CA ARG A 4 8.51 13.77 -11.87
C ARG A 4 9.27 13.69 -13.19
N TYR A 5 10.15 14.63 -13.41
CA TYR A 5 10.86 14.76 -14.67
C TYR A 5 12.37 14.82 -14.46
N ILE A 6 13.11 14.12 -15.31
CA ILE A 6 14.55 14.25 -15.47
C ILE A 6 14.77 15.07 -16.74
N LYS A 7 15.54 16.15 -16.64
CA LYS A 7 15.85 16.99 -17.81
C LYS A 7 16.57 16.14 -18.87
N GLY A 8 15.99 16.06 -20.06
CA GLY A 8 16.54 15.29 -21.18
C GLY A 8 16.21 13.79 -21.20
N ASP A 9 15.57 13.23 -20.13
CA ASP A 9 15.26 11.79 -20.05
C ASP A 9 13.79 11.49 -19.65
N GLY A 10 12.96 12.53 -19.58
CA GLY A 10 11.51 12.40 -19.50
C GLY A 10 10.97 12.07 -18.10
N ARG A 11 9.74 11.53 -18.11
CA ARG A 11 8.91 11.31 -16.91
C ARG A 11 9.25 10.02 -16.19
N PHE A 12 9.11 10.05 -14.86
CA PHE A 12 9.15 8.88 -14.01
C PHE A 12 8.21 9.02 -12.80
N TYR A 13 7.96 7.91 -12.14
CA TYR A 13 7.24 7.79 -10.88
C TYR A 13 8.13 7.16 -9.83
N SER A 14 7.97 7.52 -8.57
CA SER A 14 8.64 6.85 -7.47
C SER A 14 7.65 5.94 -6.75
N PHE A 15 7.92 4.65 -6.75
CA PHE A 15 7.26 3.66 -5.93
C PHE A 15 8.02 3.55 -4.61
N ASN A 16 7.38 3.95 -3.53
CA ASN A 16 7.98 3.99 -2.19
C ASN A 16 7.14 3.15 -1.25
N VAL A 17 7.79 2.34 -0.45
CA VAL A 17 7.21 1.55 0.64
C VAL A 17 8.00 1.86 1.90
N ILE A 18 7.34 1.90 3.04
CA ILE A 18 7.95 2.00 4.36
C ILE A 18 7.32 0.96 5.27
N ASP A 19 8.15 0.20 5.97
CA ASP A 19 7.69 -0.65 7.05
C ASP A 19 7.39 0.20 8.29
N VAL A 20 6.18 0.09 8.82
CA VAL A 20 5.70 0.93 9.91
C VAL A 20 6.41 0.62 11.23
N PHE A 21 6.84 -0.63 11.41
CA PHE A 21 7.53 -1.07 12.63
C PHE A 21 8.98 -0.57 12.68
N SER A 22 9.76 -0.86 11.64
CA SER A 22 11.19 -0.55 11.61
C SER A 22 11.52 0.79 10.94
N HIS A 23 10.58 1.39 10.22
CA HIS A 23 10.80 2.50 9.28
C HIS A 23 11.79 2.17 8.15
N GLN A 24 12.03 0.88 7.89
CA GLN A 24 12.80 0.44 6.75
C GLN A 24 12.09 0.83 5.45
N ILE A 25 12.83 1.45 4.53
CA ILE A 25 12.28 1.93 3.26
C ILE A 25 12.69 1.06 2.09
N TYR A 26 11.79 0.99 1.10
CA TYR A 26 12.07 0.49 -0.24
C TYR A 26 11.69 1.55 -1.27
N ILE A 27 12.60 1.83 -2.20
CA ILE A 27 12.41 2.84 -3.26
C ILE A 27 12.68 2.22 -4.61
N GLU A 28 11.76 2.44 -5.56
CA GLU A 28 11.99 2.09 -6.95
C GLU A 28 11.45 3.16 -7.89
N ALA A 29 12.29 3.64 -8.81
CA ALA A 29 11.85 4.51 -9.88
C ALA A 29 11.22 3.68 -11.02
N GLN A 30 10.08 4.13 -11.54
CA GLN A 30 9.31 3.47 -12.59
C GLN A 30 8.98 4.46 -13.71
N ARG A 31 8.87 3.97 -14.96
CA ARG A 31 8.46 4.80 -16.11
C ARG A 31 6.94 4.96 -16.20
N THR A 32 6.19 3.99 -15.72
CA THR A 32 4.74 3.97 -15.77
C THR A 32 4.14 3.65 -14.40
N LYS A 33 2.83 3.89 -14.24
CA LYS A 33 2.02 3.45 -13.10
C LYS A 33 1.12 2.26 -13.47
N GLU A 34 1.52 1.46 -14.43
CA GLU A 34 0.77 0.26 -14.79
C GLU A 34 0.76 -0.75 -13.64
N ASP A 35 -0.38 -1.37 -13.41
CA ASP A 35 -0.59 -2.33 -12.32
C ASP A 35 0.48 -3.44 -12.30
N ARG A 36 0.85 -3.95 -13.48
CA ARG A 36 1.88 -4.99 -13.60
C ARG A 36 3.26 -4.50 -13.17
N GLN A 37 3.58 -3.23 -13.45
CA GLN A 37 4.83 -2.61 -13.02
C GLN A 37 4.84 -2.42 -11.51
N ILE A 38 3.74 -1.94 -10.93
CA ILE A 38 3.58 -1.77 -9.48
C ILE A 38 3.65 -3.13 -8.79
N ALA A 39 2.92 -4.15 -9.27
CA ALA A 39 2.95 -5.50 -8.73
C ALA A 39 4.37 -6.11 -8.74
N SER A 40 5.10 -5.92 -9.84
CA SER A 40 6.49 -6.38 -9.96
C SER A 40 7.42 -5.68 -8.96
N SER A 41 7.20 -4.39 -8.70
CA SER A 41 7.99 -3.63 -7.72
C SER A 41 7.64 -4.03 -6.29
N LEU A 42 6.37 -4.32 -6.02
CA LEU A 42 5.92 -4.82 -4.72
C LEU A 42 6.56 -6.19 -4.42
N MET A 43 6.59 -7.10 -5.38
CA MET A 43 7.29 -8.37 -5.22
C MET A 43 8.80 -8.20 -4.96
N ARG A 44 9.45 -7.25 -5.66
CA ARG A 44 10.87 -6.93 -5.39
C ARG A 44 11.08 -6.32 -4.00
N CYS A 45 10.10 -5.55 -3.52
CA CYS A 45 10.07 -5.05 -2.16
C CYS A 45 10.01 -6.23 -1.17
N TRP A 46 9.04 -7.13 -1.31
CA TRP A 46 8.84 -8.30 -0.44
C TRP A 46 10.01 -9.29 -0.44
N LYS A 47 10.75 -9.36 -1.54
CA LYS A 47 12.03 -10.12 -1.58
C LYS A 47 13.12 -9.51 -0.69
N LYS A 48 13.02 -8.23 -0.35
CA LYS A 48 14.08 -7.50 0.37
C LYS A 48 13.75 -7.24 1.82
N ILE A 49 12.53 -6.82 2.09
CA ILE A 49 12.11 -6.41 3.44
C ILE A 49 11.09 -7.38 4.05
N GLY A 50 10.68 -8.40 3.31
CA GLY A 50 9.72 -9.42 3.76
C GLY A 50 8.29 -9.15 3.32
N LEU A 51 7.46 -10.19 3.45
CA LEU A 51 6.02 -10.13 3.31
C LEU A 51 5.44 -9.51 4.58
N PRO A 52 4.62 -8.47 4.50
CA PRO A 52 3.93 -7.91 5.66
C PRO A 52 2.62 -8.68 5.90
N ASP A 53 2.14 -8.68 7.15
CA ASP A 53 0.77 -9.15 7.45
C ASP A 53 -0.28 -8.19 6.86
N PHE A 54 0.01 -6.88 6.87
CA PHE A 54 -0.90 -5.84 6.39
C PHE A 54 -0.18 -4.90 5.42
N LEU A 55 -0.87 -4.54 4.33
CA LEU A 55 -0.43 -3.51 3.40
C LEU A 55 -1.41 -2.35 3.41
N GLN A 56 -0.99 -1.20 3.97
CA GLN A 56 -1.81 0.02 3.95
C GLN A 56 -1.68 0.72 2.59
N LEU A 57 -2.83 1.06 2.02
CA LEU A 57 -2.97 1.66 0.70
C LEU A 57 -3.82 2.94 0.77
N ASP A 58 -3.53 3.89 -0.11
CA ASP A 58 -4.48 4.96 -0.41
C ASP A 58 -5.57 4.46 -1.39
N ASN A 59 -6.57 5.31 -1.64
CA ASN A 59 -7.68 4.95 -2.50
C ASN A 59 -7.40 5.17 -4.00
N GLU A 60 -6.12 5.20 -4.43
CA GLU A 60 -5.75 5.36 -5.85
C GLU A 60 -6.25 4.16 -6.69
N LEU A 61 -6.78 4.45 -7.89
CA LEU A 61 -7.34 3.43 -8.79
C LEU A 61 -6.34 2.33 -9.16
N SER A 62 -5.06 2.66 -9.26
CA SER A 62 -3.98 1.70 -9.54
C SER A 62 -3.85 0.58 -8.49
N PHE A 63 -4.39 0.78 -7.28
CA PHE A 63 -4.39 -0.26 -6.24
C PHE A 63 -5.68 -1.07 -6.21
N ARG A 64 -6.83 -0.42 -6.35
CA ARG A 64 -8.14 -1.07 -6.17
C ARG A 64 -8.74 -1.68 -7.45
N GLY A 65 -8.33 -1.23 -8.62
CA GLY A 65 -8.91 -1.62 -9.91
C GLY A 65 -9.79 -0.54 -10.52
N SER A 66 -10.41 -0.85 -11.66
CA SER A 66 -11.15 0.11 -12.48
C SER A 66 -12.57 0.34 -11.97
N ASN A 67 -13.00 1.61 -11.89
CA ASN A 67 -14.41 1.96 -11.65
C ASN A 67 -15.35 1.56 -12.81
N ARG A 68 -14.80 1.25 -13.98
CA ARG A 68 -15.58 0.87 -15.17
C ARG A 68 -16.26 -0.50 -15.01
N TYR A 69 -15.64 -1.35 -14.21
CA TYR A 69 -16.13 -2.71 -13.96
C TYR A 69 -16.43 -2.85 -12.47
N PRO A 70 -17.69 -2.64 -12.05
CA PRO A 70 -18.09 -2.78 -10.65
C PRO A 70 -17.68 -4.14 -10.09
N ARG A 71 -17.22 -4.14 -8.84
CA ARG A 71 -16.77 -5.33 -8.12
C ARG A 71 -15.61 -6.09 -8.77
N SER A 72 -14.91 -5.48 -9.74
CA SER A 72 -13.65 -6.03 -10.23
C SER A 72 -12.53 -5.75 -9.23
N MET A 73 -11.58 -6.69 -9.13
CA MET A 73 -10.44 -6.55 -8.26
C MET A 73 -9.15 -6.32 -9.07
N GLY A 74 -8.42 -5.27 -8.72
CA GLY A 74 -7.13 -4.94 -9.34
C GLY A 74 -6.05 -5.98 -9.06
N LEU A 75 -5.01 -5.98 -9.90
CA LEU A 75 -3.90 -6.93 -9.80
C LEU A 75 -3.17 -6.86 -8.45
N ILE A 76 -3.05 -5.66 -7.86
CA ILE A 76 -2.34 -5.46 -6.58
C ILE A 76 -3.08 -6.16 -5.44
N LEU A 77 -4.41 -6.03 -5.38
CA LEU A 77 -5.21 -6.70 -4.35
C LEU A 77 -5.17 -8.22 -4.50
N ARG A 78 -5.29 -8.73 -5.74
CA ARG A 78 -5.15 -10.17 -6.00
C ARG A 78 -3.76 -10.68 -5.58
N LEU A 79 -2.71 -9.90 -5.83
CA LEU A 79 -1.35 -10.24 -5.41
C LEU A 79 -1.21 -10.28 -3.89
N CYS A 80 -1.81 -9.31 -3.18
CA CYS A 80 -1.83 -9.32 -1.72
C CYS A 80 -2.50 -10.58 -1.19
N LEU A 81 -3.74 -10.85 -1.63
CA LEU A 81 -4.48 -12.04 -1.18
C LEU A 81 -3.76 -13.35 -1.54
N TYR A 82 -3.12 -13.43 -2.71
CA TYR A 82 -2.36 -14.61 -3.12
C TYR A 82 -1.20 -14.95 -2.17
N TYR A 83 -0.59 -13.93 -1.57
CA TYR A 83 0.50 -14.08 -0.60
C TYR A 83 0.04 -13.92 0.86
N ASP A 84 -1.26 -14.00 1.12
CA ASP A 84 -1.85 -13.87 2.46
C ASP A 84 -1.51 -12.51 3.13
N VAL A 85 -1.33 -11.48 2.34
CA VAL A 85 -1.14 -10.10 2.80
C VAL A 85 -2.51 -9.41 2.83
N HIS A 86 -2.90 -8.86 3.98
CA HIS A 86 -4.18 -8.19 4.18
C HIS A 86 -4.12 -6.71 3.73
N PRO A 87 -4.78 -6.32 2.61
CA PRO A 87 -4.82 -4.92 2.20
C PRO A 87 -5.74 -4.10 3.11
N VAL A 88 -5.28 -2.91 3.50
CA VAL A 88 -6.05 -1.96 4.32
C VAL A 88 -6.11 -0.61 3.64
N PHE A 89 -7.30 -0.17 3.25
CA PHE A 89 -7.51 1.15 2.66
C PHE A 89 -7.82 2.20 3.73
N ILE A 90 -7.10 3.31 3.68
CA ILE A 90 -7.37 4.46 4.54
C ILE A 90 -8.71 5.13 4.19
N PRO A 91 -9.29 5.96 5.09
CA PRO A 91 -10.48 6.74 4.78
C PRO A 91 -10.31 7.62 3.54
N ILE A 92 -11.40 7.78 2.80
CA ILE A 92 -11.41 8.66 1.61
C ILE A 92 -11.29 10.11 2.05
N GLY A 93 -10.35 10.85 1.42
CA GLY A 93 -10.14 12.27 1.70
C GLY A 93 -9.33 12.56 2.96
N GLU A 94 -8.72 11.55 3.58
CA GLU A 94 -7.89 11.68 4.79
C GLU A 94 -6.43 11.23 4.55
N PRO A 95 -5.67 11.89 3.65
CA PRO A 95 -4.32 11.47 3.31
C PRO A 95 -3.37 11.48 4.52
N TRP A 96 -3.61 12.35 5.51
CA TRP A 96 -2.79 12.40 6.75
C TRP A 96 -2.73 11.08 7.54
N ARG A 97 -3.66 10.14 7.31
CA ARG A 97 -3.59 8.80 7.89
C ARG A 97 -2.49 7.93 7.28
N ASN A 98 -1.92 8.38 6.16
CA ASN A 98 -0.67 7.85 5.61
C ASN A 98 0.57 8.66 6.05
N GLY A 99 0.50 9.35 7.20
CA GLY A 99 1.50 10.32 7.63
C GLY A 99 2.93 9.80 7.63
N ILE A 100 3.17 8.52 7.95
CA ILE A 100 4.52 7.92 7.96
C ILE A 100 5.12 7.91 6.55
N ILE A 101 4.40 7.40 5.55
CA ILE A 101 4.90 7.38 4.17
C ILE A 101 4.91 8.78 3.55
N GLU A 102 4.00 9.67 3.92
CA GLU A 102 3.99 11.06 3.46
C GLU A 102 5.20 11.83 3.99
N HIS A 103 5.51 11.70 5.27
CA HIS A 103 6.71 12.27 5.87
C HIS A 103 7.98 11.74 5.22
N PHE A 104 8.04 10.43 4.96
CA PHE A 104 9.14 9.85 4.21
C PHE A 104 9.23 10.39 2.79
N ASN A 105 8.11 10.51 2.08
CA ASN A 105 8.06 11.06 0.73
C ASN A 105 8.56 12.51 0.66
N ASP A 106 8.25 13.32 1.68
CA ASP A 106 8.78 14.68 1.83
C ASP A 106 10.29 14.68 2.10
N THR A 107 10.76 13.79 2.98
CA THR A 107 12.19 13.58 3.25
C THR A 107 12.95 13.17 1.98
N TYR A 108 12.44 12.20 1.23
CA TYR A 108 13.02 11.77 -0.05
C TYR A 108 13.08 12.91 -1.05
N ASN A 109 12.02 13.72 -1.12
CA ASN A 109 11.98 14.88 -1.99
C ASN A 109 12.99 15.94 -1.59
N LYS A 110 13.01 16.35 -0.31
CA LYS A 110 13.84 17.46 0.20
C LYS A 110 15.32 17.09 0.33
N LYS A 111 15.62 15.88 0.84
CA LYS A 111 17.01 15.46 1.15
C LYS A 111 17.70 14.75 -0.01
N PHE A 112 16.95 14.24 -0.98
CA PHE A 112 17.51 13.51 -2.10
C PHE A 112 17.16 14.17 -3.44
N PHE A 113 15.89 14.12 -3.87
CA PHE A 113 15.54 14.45 -5.25
C PHE A 113 15.84 15.91 -5.63
N ARG A 114 15.55 16.87 -4.76
CA ARG A 114 15.81 18.31 -5.01
C ARG A 114 17.26 18.73 -4.84
N ARG A 115 18.11 17.89 -4.24
CA ARG A 115 19.51 18.19 -3.96
C ARG A 115 20.47 17.62 -4.99
N GLN A 116 19.98 16.84 -5.94
CA GLN A 116 20.82 16.15 -6.91
C GLN A 116 20.38 16.44 -8.33
N TRP A 117 21.36 16.43 -9.22
CA TRP A 117 21.15 16.45 -10.65
C TRP A 117 21.27 15.02 -11.19
N PHE A 118 20.26 14.55 -11.92
CA PHE A 118 20.24 13.22 -12.52
C PHE A 118 20.49 13.33 -14.02
N GLN A 119 21.59 12.76 -14.49
CA GLN A 119 21.97 12.73 -15.90
C GLN A 119 21.05 11.84 -16.74
N SER A 120 20.47 10.80 -16.12
CA SER A 120 19.62 9.82 -16.77
C SER A 120 18.74 9.07 -15.77
N TYR A 121 17.75 8.36 -16.29
CA TYR A 121 16.92 7.46 -15.51
C TYR A 121 17.74 6.34 -14.83
N SER A 122 18.73 5.79 -15.52
CA SER A 122 19.65 4.79 -14.95
C SER A 122 20.46 5.37 -13.79
N ASN A 123 20.92 6.62 -13.91
CA ASN A 123 21.59 7.34 -12.84
C ASN A 123 20.65 7.55 -11.64
N LEU A 124 19.41 8.01 -11.87
CA LEU A 124 18.39 8.13 -10.83
C LEU A 124 18.16 6.80 -10.09
N LYS A 125 17.98 5.69 -10.82
CA LYS A 125 17.77 4.36 -10.21
C LYS A 125 18.92 3.96 -9.30
N ARG A 126 20.15 4.16 -9.73
CA ARG A 126 21.36 3.86 -8.95
C ARG A 126 21.42 4.73 -7.69
N GLN A 127 21.22 6.03 -7.83
CA GLN A 127 21.27 6.99 -6.72
C GLN A 127 20.12 6.74 -5.71
N SER A 128 18.93 6.40 -6.18
CA SER A 128 17.80 6.04 -5.29
C SER A 128 18.13 4.80 -4.44
N LYS A 129 18.79 3.79 -5.02
CA LYS A 129 19.25 2.60 -4.28
C LYS A 129 20.33 2.94 -3.24
N ASN A 130 21.24 3.88 -3.56
CA ASN A 130 22.25 4.34 -2.62
C ASN A 130 21.60 5.12 -1.47
N PHE A 131 20.66 6.01 -1.79
CA PHE A 131 19.89 6.75 -0.78
C PHE A 131 19.10 5.78 0.12
N GLN A 132 18.42 4.77 -0.43
CA GLN A 132 17.72 3.75 0.34
C GLN A 132 18.66 3.03 1.33
N ARG A 133 19.83 2.56 0.85
CA ARG A 133 20.81 1.88 1.71
C ARG A 133 21.31 2.81 2.82
N PHE A 134 21.68 4.03 2.47
CA PHE A 134 22.13 5.02 3.44
C PHE A 134 21.05 5.34 4.47
N HIS A 135 19.83 5.56 4.01
CA HIS A 135 18.69 5.85 4.90
C HIS A 135 18.47 4.71 5.90
N ASN A 136 18.37 3.46 5.41
CA ASN A 136 18.11 2.32 6.29
C ASN A 136 19.23 2.07 7.31
N ALA A 137 20.48 2.38 6.96
CA ALA A 137 21.64 2.13 7.82
C ALA A 137 22.05 3.31 8.71
N HIS A 138 21.67 4.56 8.35
CA HIS A 138 22.24 5.74 9.02
C HIS A 138 21.21 6.82 9.38
N HIS A 139 19.95 6.67 8.97
CA HIS A 139 18.94 7.66 9.35
C HIS A 139 18.34 7.32 10.71
N HIS A 140 18.58 8.18 11.69
CA HIS A 140 18.05 8.01 13.05
C HIS A 140 16.65 8.62 13.17
N TYR A 141 15.73 7.88 13.78
CA TYR A 141 14.37 8.29 14.04
C TYR A 141 14.13 8.51 15.53
N SER A 142 13.61 9.66 15.92
CA SER A 142 13.26 9.94 17.31
C SER A 142 12.18 8.98 17.84
N CYS A 143 11.19 8.64 17.02
CA CYS A 143 10.16 7.65 17.37
C CYS A 143 10.71 6.24 17.58
N LEU A 144 11.88 5.92 17.02
CA LEU A 144 12.61 4.67 17.26
C LEU A 144 13.70 4.82 18.35
N LYS A 145 13.55 5.80 19.23
CA LYS A 145 14.51 6.08 20.32
C LYS A 145 15.94 6.36 19.82
N GLY A 146 16.04 7.02 18.66
CA GLY A 146 17.31 7.36 18.05
C GLY A 146 17.99 6.20 17.29
N LYS A 147 17.31 5.07 17.08
CA LYS A 147 17.81 3.95 16.29
C LYS A 147 17.61 4.17 14.79
N THR A 148 18.45 3.48 14.01
CA THR A 148 18.23 3.37 12.56
C THR A 148 17.22 2.26 12.24
N PRO A 149 16.60 2.27 11.05
CA PRO A 149 15.76 1.16 10.59
C PRO A 149 16.46 -0.20 10.67
N LEU A 150 17.73 -0.25 10.31
CA LEU A 150 18.51 -1.50 10.34
C LEU A 150 18.76 -1.98 11.77
N ASP A 151 19.03 -1.09 12.73
CA ASP A 151 19.18 -1.44 14.14
C ASP A 151 17.92 -2.11 14.68
N VAL A 152 16.74 -1.52 14.37
CA VAL A 152 15.44 -2.05 14.81
C VAL A 152 15.20 -3.46 14.26
N VAL A 153 15.46 -3.68 12.97
CA VAL A 153 15.32 -5.02 12.36
C VAL A 153 16.27 -6.03 12.99
N THR A 154 17.53 -5.63 13.23
CA THR A 154 18.55 -6.51 13.80
C THR A 154 18.22 -6.88 15.25
N GLU A 155 17.78 -5.91 16.06
CA GLU A 155 17.42 -6.13 17.47
C GLU A 155 16.11 -6.89 17.66
N ALA A 156 15.19 -6.82 16.71
CA ALA A 156 13.90 -7.50 16.79
C ALA A 156 14.03 -9.02 16.83
N ASN A 157 15.21 -9.57 16.51
CA ASN A 157 15.48 -11.01 16.44
C ASN A 157 14.38 -11.78 15.69
N PHE A 158 13.89 -11.17 14.62
CA PHE A 158 12.80 -11.66 13.78
C PHE A 158 13.29 -11.81 12.34
N GLU A 159 13.14 -13.00 11.79
CA GLU A 159 13.40 -13.24 10.38
C GLU A 159 12.13 -13.02 9.55
N PRO A 160 12.07 -11.98 8.72
CA PRO A 160 10.92 -11.75 7.89
C PRO A 160 10.76 -12.85 6.85
N ILE A 161 9.54 -13.33 6.64
CA ILE A 161 9.22 -14.24 5.55
C ILE A 161 9.48 -13.51 4.23
N THR A 162 10.45 -13.96 3.45
CA THR A 162 10.80 -13.34 2.18
C THR A 162 10.42 -14.23 0.99
N LEU A 163 10.07 -13.60 -0.13
CA LEU A 163 9.91 -14.33 -1.37
C LEU A 163 11.27 -14.80 -1.91
N GLY A 164 11.32 -16.03 -2.37
CA GLY A 164 12.52 -16.57 -2.99
C GLY A 164 13.03 -15.71 -4.17
N PRO A 165 14.35 -15.65 -4.42
CA PRO A 165 14.95 -14.76 -5.42
C PRO A 165 14.37 -14.95 -6.83
N ASN A 166 14.04 -16.20 -7.17
CA ASN A 166 13.51 -16.58 -8.50
C ASN A 166 11.98 -16.53 -8.60
N THR A 167 11.26 -16.16 -7.54
CA THR A 167 9.80 -16.06 -7.55
C THR A 167 9.38 -15.02 -8.59
N LYS A 168 8.54 -15.44 -9.55
CA LYS A 168 7.99 -14.57 -10.59
C LYS A 168 6.59 -14.08 -10.20
N LEU A 169 6.15 -13.00 -10.83
CA LEU A 169 4.78 -12.53 -10.68
C LEU A 169 3.82 -13.65 -11.12
N PRO A 170 2.94 -14.13 -10.23
CA PRO A 170 2.00 -15.20 -10.55
C PRO A 170 0.96 -14.75 -11.58
N ARG A 171 0.36 -15.71 -12.29
CA ARG A 171 -0.84 -15.46 -13.07
C ARG A 171 -2.03 -15.46 -12.11
N LEU A 172 -2.66 -14.30 -11.97
CA LEU A 172 -3.78 -14.08 -11.05
C LEU A 172 -5.07 -13.92 -11.86
N GLU A 173 -5.55 -15.01 -12.45
CA GLU A 173 -6.78 -15.04 -13.25
C GLU A 173 -8.02 -15.00 -12.36
N TYR A 174 -7.92 -15.56 -11.17
CA TYR A 174 -8.99 -15.60 -10.16
C TYR A 174 -8.70 -14.64 -9.02
N VAL A 175 -9.73 -14.32 -8.26
CA VAL A 175 -9.61 -13.62 -6.98
C VAL A 175 -9.30 -14.64 -5.89
N PRO A 176 -8.14 -14.59 -5.24
CA PRO A 176 -7.82 -15.51 -4.15
C PRO A 176 -8.73 -15.27 -2.93
N ASP A 177 -8.87 -16.30 -2.10
CA ASP A 177 -9.51 -16.18 -0.79
C ASP A 177 -8.72 -15.23 0.11
N GLY A 178 -9.44 -14.45 0.93
CA GLY A 178 -8.83 -13.54 1.90
C GLY A 178 -9.73 -12.37 2.25
N GLU A 179 -9.16 -11.40 2.92
CA GLU A 179 -9.88 -10.24 3.44
C GLU A 179 -9.26 -8.93 2.95
N ILE A 180 -10.12 -7.94 2.68
CA ILE A 180 -9.72 -6.57 2.32
C ILE A 180 -10.45 -5.63 3.25
N SER A 181 -9.71 -4.86 4.04
CA SER A 181 -10.27 -3.85 4.94
C SER A 181 -10.31 -2.47 4.33
N LEU A 182 -11.43 -1.79 4.53
CA LEU A 182 -11.60 -0.38 4.15
C LEU A 182 -12.08 0.38 5.39
N ILE A 183 -11.31 1.37 5.80
CA ILE A 183 -11.76 2.27 6.88
C ILE A 183 -12.61 3.37 6.25
N ARG A 184 -13.84 3.54 6.75
CA ARG A 184 -14.80 4.52 6.21
C ARG A 184 -15.44 5.31 7.33
N PHE A 185 -15.60 6.62 7.11
CA PHE A 185 -16.36 7.49 8.00
C PHE A 185 -17.80 7.59 7.51
N ILE A 186 -18.76 7.26 8.38
CA ILE A 186 -20.18 7.32 8.05
C ILE A 186 -20.70 8.72 8.38
N ARG A 187 -21.23 9.38 7.36
CA ARG A 187 -21.84 10.72 7.50
C ARG A 187 -23.32 10.62 7.84
N SER A 188 -23.96 11.76 8.06
CA SER A 188 -25.41 11.88 8.37
C SER A 188 -26.32 11.24 7.33
N ASN A 189 -25.87 11.09 6.09
CA ASN A 189 -26.62 10.43 5.01
C ASN A 189 -26.64 8.89 5.11
N ARG A 190 -25.96 8.29 6.07
CA ARG A 190 -25.87 6.85 6.30
C ARG A 190 -25.38 6.03 5.11
N VAL A 191 -24.50 6.60 4.31
CA VAL A 191 -23.97 5.92 3.11
C VAL A 191 -22.55 5.46 3.36
N LEU A 192 -22.35 4.15 3.23
CA LEU A 192 -21.05 3.50 3.13
C LEU A 192 -20.68 3.37 1.65
N ASP A 193 -19.56 3.96 1.24
CA ASP A 193 -19.03 3.83 -0.13
C ASP A 193 -17.90 2.80 -0.17
N ILE A 194 -18.11 1.75 -0.94
CA ILE A 194 -17.15 0.68 -1.22
C ILE A 194 -16.84 0.65 -2.70
N PHE A 195 -15.72 1.25 -3.07
CA PHE A 195 -15.25 1.34 -4.46
C PHE A 195 -16.26 1.94 -5.44
N GLY A 196 -17.09 2.89 -4.96
CA GLY A 196 -18.13 3.57 -5.74
C GLY A 196 -19.52 2.91 -5.63
N GLU A 197 -19.63 1.74 -5.02
CA GLU A 197 -20.93 1.14 -4.68
C GLU A 197 -21.38 1.64 -3.30
N LYS A 198 -22.66 1.96 -3.16
CA LYS A 198 -23.22 2.59 -1.97
C LYS A 198 -24.12 1.64 -1.22
N PHE A 199 -23.92 1.54 0.09
CA PHE A 199 -24.69 0.74 1.01
C PHE A 199 -25.31 1.64 2.07
N GLU A 200 -26.61 1.47 2.34
CA GLU A 200 -27.26 2.11 3.47
C GLU A 200 -26.91 1.36 4.74
N VAL A 201 -26.49 2.09 5.77
CA VAL A 201 -26.06 1.50 7.05
C VAL A 201 -26.93 1.98 8.20
N PRO A 202 -26.93 1.23 9.35
CA PRO A 202 -27.66 1.59 10.56
C PRO A 202 -27.37 3.01 11.06
N ARG A 203 -28.38 3.64 11.72
CA ARG A 203 -28.29 5.01 12.24
C ARG A 203 -27.23 5.21 13.31
N GLU A 204 -27.00 4.21 14.11
CA GLU A 204 -26.02 4.19 15.21
C GLU A 204 -24.57 4.33 14.73
N LEU A 205 -24.31 4.14 13.44
CA LEU A 205 -22.99 4.29 12.84
C LEU A 205 -22.70 5.73 12.38
N ILE A 206 -23.69 6.63 12.44
CA ILE A 206 -23.51 8.03 12.02
C ILE A 206 -22.38 8.67 12.84
N TYR A 207 -21.49 9.39 12.15
CA TYR A 207 -20.30 10.06 12.70
C TYR A 207 -19.26 9.10 13.34
N SER A 208 -19.29 7.84 12.93
CA SER A 208 -18.31 6.83 13.36
C SER A 208 -17.40 6.40 12.21
N TYR A 209 -16.18 5.99 12.58
CA TYR A 209 -15.33 5.23 11.68
C TYR A 209 -15.67 3.76 11.81
N VAL A 210 -15.95 3.14 10.69
CA VAL A 210 -16.23 1.72 10.58
C VAL A 210 -15.14 1.02 9.78
N ARG A 211 -14.87 -0.23 10.11
CA ARG A 211 -14.05 -1.12 9.31
C ARG A 211 -14.96 -2.01 8.47
N ALA A 212 -15.00 -1.74 7.17
CA ALA A 212 -15.71 -2.55 6.20
C ALA A 212 -14.75 -3.60 5.65
N VAL A 213 -15.08 -4.88 5.76
CA VAL A 213 -14.22 -6.00 5.36
C VAL A 213 -14.90 -6.80 4.25
N ILE A 214 -14.27 -6.80 3.07
CA ILE A 214 -14.68 -7.71 2.00
C ILE A 214 -14.03 -9.06 2.28
N VAL A 215 -14.85 -10.07 2.55
CA VAL A 215 -14.42 -11.45 2.75
C VAL A 215 -14.71 -12.24 1.47
N THR A 216 -13.66 -12.46 0.68
CA THR A 216 -13.81 -13.02 -0.67
C THR A 216 -14.36 -14.45 -0.63
N LYS A 217 -13.90 -15.27 0.30
CA LYS A 217 -14.28 -16.68 0.45
C LYS A 217 -15.78 -16.92 0.63
N ILE A 218 -16.47 -16.03 1.33
CA ILE A 218 -17.90 -16.16 1.64
C ILE A 218 -18.76 -15.11 0.93
N HIS A 219 -18.16 -14.34 0.03
CA HIS A 219 -18.82 -13.32 -0.80
C HIS A 219 -19.63 -12.31 0.01
N THR A 220 -19.03 -11.79 1.11
CA THR A 220 -19.68 -10.82 1.99
C THR A 220 -18.86 -9.58 2.17
N LEU A 221 -19.55 -8.48 2.45
CA LEU A 221 -19.02 -7.25 3.01
C LEU A 221 -19.50 -7.17 4.45
N GLN A 222 -18.60 -7.30 5.39
CA GLN A 222 -18.86 -7.26 6.83
C GLN A 222 -18.51 -5.88 7.37
N LEU A 223 -19.35 -5.34 8.23
CA LEU A 223 -19.18 -4.01 8.79
C LEU A 223 -18.93 -4.11 10.31
N TYR A 224 -17.80 -3.55 10.75
CA TYR A 224 -17.38 -3.59 12.14
C TYR A 224 -17.30 -2.20 12.75
N LEU A 225 -17.82 -2.06 13.98
CA LEU A 225 -17.58 -0.93 14.86
C LEU A 225 -16.88 -1.44 16.13
N ASN A 226 -15.73 -0.86 16.48
CA ASN A 226 -14.94 -1.27 17.65
C ASN A 226 -14.67 -2.79 17.74
N ASN A 227 -14.42 -3.43 16.59
CA ASN A 227 -14.23 -4.87 16.40
C ASN A 227 -15.49 -5.75 16.58
N GLU A 228 -16.64 -5.17 16.83
CA GLU A 228 -17.92 -5.89 16.84
C GLU A 228 -18.57 -5.85 15.47
N LEU A 229 -19.05 -7.00 14.99
CA LEU A 229 -19.78 -7.11 13.73
C LEU A 229 -21.16 -6.48 13.89
N VAL A 230 -21.43 -5.42 13.11
CA VAL A 230 -22.67 -4.65 13.18
C VAL A 230 -23.63 -5.02 12.05
N ASP A 231 -23.10 -5.29 10.86
CA ASP A 231 -23.92 -5.59 9.68
C ASP A 231 -23.16 -6.44 8.66
N THR A 232 -23.90 -7.08 7.75
CA THR A 232 -23.32 -7.91 6.69
C THR A 232 -24.12 -7.78 5.41
N PHE A 233 -23.46 -7.48 4.31
CA PHE A 233 -24.04 -7.38 2.97
C PHE A 233 -23.51 -8.49 2.07
N LYS A 234 -24.33 -8.95 1.12
CA LYS A 234 -23.85 -9.83 0.06
C LYS A 234 -22.96 -9.04 -0.90
N TYR A 235 -21.73 -9.50 -1.09
CA TYR A 235 -20.73 -8.80 -1.92
C TYR A 235 -19.88 -9.79 -2.69
N GLN A 236 -20.36 -10.21 -3.85
CA GLN A 236 -19.60 -11.10 -4.74
C GLN A 236 -18.77 -10.29 -5.72
N LEU A 237 -17.48 -10.59 -5.80
CA LEU A 237 -16.57 -9.98 -6.76
C LEU A 237 -16.69 -10.63 -8.14
N THR A 238 -16.41 -9.86 -9.19
CA THR A 238 -16.40 -10.39 -10.55
C THR A 238 -15.14 -11.25 -10.75
N GLY A 239 -15.30 -12.45 -11.27
CA GLY A 239 -14.19 -13.39 -11.49
C GLY A 239 -13.87 -14.31 -10.31
N GLN A 240 -14.84 -14.46 -9.41
CA GLN A 240 -14.86 -15.52 -8.39
C GLN A 240 -15.66 -16.72 -8.87
#